data_08339af4a34bc69323ff4f5ca62bb3b4
#
_entry.id   08339af4a34bc69323ff4f5ca62bb3b4
#
_cell.length_a   1.000
_cell.length_b   1.000
_cell.length_c   1.000
_cell.angle_alpha   90.00
_cell.angle_beta   90.00
_cell.angle_gamma   90.00
#
_symmetry.space_group_name_H-M   'P 1'
#
loop_
_entity.id
_entity.type
_entity.pdbx_description
1 polymer ?
#
loop_
_entity_poly.entity_id
_entity_poly.type
_entity_poly.pdbx_seq_one_letter_code
_entity_poly.pdbx_strand_id
1 'polypeptide(L)'
;MTEPGDRIAIPQWRYAPDAWRWVKRFDDRYAGMVLRARSAKVMPASMRERFLVMGIPVDILDSTLEGIRSPNDWPTAWVETAQRFLGDYRRQVSAKHLLEAAQARRLAGLSYHSAQIFGTGDQRTMRTCRAAAASLFAQAQPYVYPDARRIMIPWRAYELPAYLQLPSNSRAKAGLVVMLNGASMSKEESFAWAENFLRAGLAVLSVDGPGSGEASSVPNPNLDEDDILDGVFDIMRAEPAVDLSQVSVVGISLGGSLAVRCAAYDRRIMSAVAVTPPYDPARWITHASPILIRQLADLSGDTSEEFWTSLERFSLHDAVPLVKAPLLVFGAARDVVVPPSEAQLLAARAGEMGTLVWYPNSGHCLYDEIHSWSNEAAAWISSVAAARAMEYQSTGIADPASVSAMAREELLSIGEIDHGFFDDESSARLIEEDEWDADDIGSYARVITPPPRAESPEQADRA
;
A
#
# COMPACT_ATOMS: atom_id res chain seq x y z
N MET A 1 27.45 12.02 -16.42
CA MET A 1 26.84 11.07 -17.38
C MET A 1 27.20 9.69 -16.86
N THR A 2 26.37 9.13 -15.98
CA THR A 2 26.49 7.73 -15.55
C THR A 2 25.90 6.85 -16.64
N GLU A 3 26.62 5.83 -17.05
CA GLU A 3 26.18 4.89 -18.08
C GLU A 3 24.92 4.12 -17.63
N PRO A 4 24.03 3.75 -18.56
CA PRO A 4 22.84 2.96 -18.24
C PRO A 4 23.26 1.53 -17.91
N GLY A 5 23.47 1.23 -16.64
CA GLY A 5 23.86 -0.09 -16.18
C GLY A 5 24.49 -0.18 -14.80
N ASP A 6 24.70 0.93 -14.12
CA ASP A 6 25.30 0.90 -12.78
C ASP A 6 24.39 0.11 -11.83
N ARG A 7 24.84 -1.11 -11.49
CA ARG A 7 24.21 -1.92 -10.45
C ARG A 7 24.43 -1.22 -9.12
N ILE A 8 23.37 -0.98 -8.38
CA ILE A 8 23.47 -0.51 -7.00
C ILE A 8 24.36 -1.48 -6.23
N ALA A 9 25.49 -0.99 -5.70
CA ALA A 9 26.41 -1.81 -4.92
C ALA A 9 25.75 -2.20 -3.60
N ILE A 10 25.63 -3.51 -3.36
CA ILE A 10 25.03 -4.04 -2.13
C ILE A 10 26.17 -4.23 -1.10
N PRO A 11 26.12 -3.59 0.07
CA PRO A 11 27.13 -3.76 1.11
C PRO A 11 27.22 -5.23 1.58
N GLN A 12 28.45 -5.76 1.70
CA GLN A 12 28.68 -7.17 2.03
C GLN A 12 28.27 -7.56 3.46
N TRP A 13 28.11 -6.60 4.35
CA TRP A 13 27.76 -6.85 5.76
C TRP A 13 26.26 -7.06 6.01
N ARG A 14 25.43 -6.99 4.95
CA ARG A 14 23.99 -7.21 5.06
C ARG A 14 23.64 -8.67 4.79
N TYR A 15 22.96 -9.30 5.72
CA TYR A 15 22.53 -10.70 5.63
C TYR A 15 21.00 -10.79 5.75
N ALA A 16 20.38 -11.62 4.90
CA ALA A 16 19.00 -12.02 5.03
C ALA A 16 18.88 -13.46 5.51
N PRO A 17 17.78 -13.84 6.16
CA PRO A 17 17.49 -15.23 6.54
C PRO A 17 17.57 -16.19 5.34
N ASP A 18 18.10 -17.40 5.56
CA ASP A 18 18.33 -18.38 4.47
C ASP A 18 17.05 -18.82 3.75
N ALA A 19 15.92 -18.88 4.45
CA ALA A 19 14.62 -19.21 3.86
C ALA A 19 14.21 -18.19 2.77
N TRP A 20 14.50 -16.91 3.01
CA TRP A 20 14.15 -15.86 2.05
C TRP A 20 15.09 -15.83 0.83
N ARG A 21 16.32 -16.31 0.95
CA ARG A 21 17.24 -16.53 -0.19
C ARG A 21 16.67 -17.49 -1.23
N TRP A 22 15.89 -18.47 -0.78
CA TRP A 22 15.20 -19.40 -1.67
C TRP A 22 14.09 -18.71 -2.47
N VAL A 23 13.26 -17.91 -1.81
CA VAL A 23 12.18 -17.13 -2.45
C VAL A 23 12.75 -16.17 -3.49
N LYS A 24 13.84 -15.46 -3.21
CA LYS A 24 14.51 -14.58 -4.17
C LYS A 24 14.99 -15.30 -5.42
N ARG A 25 15.65 -16.47 -5.27
CA ARG A 25 16.08 -17.25 -6.44
C ARG A 25 14.92 -17.67 -7.32
N PHE A 26 13.76 -17.84 -6.72
CA PHE A 26 12.52 -18.14 -7.43
C PHE A 26 11.98 -16.89 -8.13
N ASP A 27 12.00 -15.73 -7.47
CA ASP A 27 11.51 -14.46 -8.02
C ASP A 27 12.34 -14.00 -9.23
N ASP A 28 13.66 -13.97 -9.16
CA ASP A 28 14.53 -13.59 -10.29
C ASP A 28 14.39 -14.54 -11.49
N ARG A 29 14.24 -15.84 -11.23
CA ARG A 29 13.96 -16.84 -12.26
C ARG A 29 12.54 -16.74 -12.77
N TYR A 30 11.59 -16.49 -11.87
CA TYR A 30 10.18 -16.42 -12.15
C TYR A 30 9.85 -15.16 -12.95
N ALA A 31 10.33 -13.98 -12.56
CA ALA A 31 10.20 -12.76 -13.33
C ALA A 31 10.79 -12.92 -14.75
N GLY A 32 11.99 -13.49 -14.87
CA GLY A 32 12.60 -13.79 -16.16
C GLY A 32 11.86 -14.87 -16.97
N MET A 33 11.26 -15.85 -16.31
CA MET A 33 10.48 -16.92 -16.95
C MET A 33 9.09 -16.45 -17.36
N VAL A 34 8.41 -15.66 -16.52
CA VAL A 34 7.13 -15.00 -16.82
C VAL A 34 7.25 -14.16 -18.06
N LEU A 35 8.28 -13.34 -18.14
CA LEU A 35 8.52 -12.43 -19.27
C LEU A 35 8.99 -13.17 -20.54
N ARG A 36 9.58 -14.38 -20.41
CA ARG A 36 9.97 -15.25 -21.56
C ARG A 36 8.89 -16.18 -22.04
N ALA A 37 7.93 -16.56 -21.18
CA ALA A 37 6.96 -17.61 -21.47
C ALA A 37 5.77 -17.18 -22.35
N ARG A 38 5.71 -15.91 -22.78
CA ARG A 38 4.63 -15.36 -23.63
C ARG A 38 3.22 -15.59 -23.07
N SER A 39 3.03 -15.68 -21.77
CA SER A 39 1.71 -15.97 -21.21
C SER A 39 1.39 -15.10 -20.01
N ALA A 40 0.36 -14.28 -20.12
CA ALA A 40 -0.26 -13.55 -19.03
C ALA A 40 -0.66 -14.45 -17.84
N LYS A 41 -0.82 -15.76 -18.07
CA LYS A 41 -1.16 -16.76 -17.06
C LYS A 41 -0.04 -17.05 -16.05
N VAL A 42 1.19 -16.60 -16.32
CA VAL A 42 2.37 -16.87 -15.48
C VAL A 42 2.65 -15.72 -14.52
N MET A 43 2.00 -14.55 -14.64
CA MET A 43 2.10 -13.48 -13.66
C MET A 43 1.44 -13.91 -12.35
N PRO A 44 2.08 -13.68 -11.16
CA PRO A 44 1.44 -13.95 -9.88
C PRO A 44 0.06 -13.30 -9.80
N ALA A 45 -0.93 -14.02 -9.26
CA ALA A 45 -2.30 -13.55 -9.20
C ALA A 45 -2.40 -12.17 -8.54
N SER A 46 -1.72 -11.95 -7.41
CA SER A 46 -1.68 -10.67 -6.73
C SER A 46 -1.16 -9.51 -7.60
N MET A 47 -0.12 -9.75 -8.40
CA MET A 47 0.39 -8.73 -9.33
C MET A 47 -0.56 -8.47 -10.49
N ARG A 48 -1.23 -9.50 -11.00
CA ARG A 48 -2.23 -9.37 -12.06
C ARG A 48 -3.45 -8.58 -11.55
N GLU A 49 -3.92 -8.91 -10.35
CA GLU A 49 -5.05 -8.24 -9.71
C GLU A 49 -4.80 -6.75 -9.51
N ARG A 50 -3.56 -6.29 -9.26
CA ARG A 50 -3.25 -4.86 -9.18
C ARG A 50 -3.78 -4.07 -10.38
N PHE A 51 -3.55 -4.57 -11.60
CA PHE A 51 -3.98 -3.89 -12.83
C PHE A 51 -5.50 -3.94 -13.00
N LEU A 52 -6.12 -5.07 -12.67
CA LEU A 52 -7.58 -5.24 -12.75
C LEU A 52 -8.29 -4.34 -11.75
N VAL A 53 -7.79 -4.28 -10.52
CA VAL A 53 -8.33 -3.42 -9.45
C VAL A 53 -8.22 -1.92 -9.80
N MET A 54 -7.14 -1.49 -10.44
CA MET A 54 -7.03 -0.12 -10.96
C MET A 54 -8.05 0.16 -12.08
N GLY A 55 -8.68 -0.88 -12.63
CA GLY A 55 -9.69 -0.79 -13.69
C GLY A 55 -9.14 -0.91 -15.10
N ILE A 56 -7.95 -1.50 -15.28
CA ILE A 56 -7.47 -1.94 -16.60
C ILE A 56 -8.32 -3.15 -17.03
N PRO A 57 -9.00 -3.13 -18.18
CA PRO A 57 -9.80 -4.26 -18.66
C PRO A 57 -8.94 -5.51 -18.88
N VAL A 58 -9.48 -6.68 -18.60
CA VAL A 58 -8.75 -7.96 -18.64
C VAL A 58 -8.15 -8.27 -20.01
N ASP A 59 -8.90 -8.02 -21.09
CA ASP A 59 -8.46 -8.20 -22.46
C ASP A 59 -7.33 -7.25 -22.87
N ILE A 60 -7.36 -6.01 -22.36
CA ILE A 60 -6.31 -5.02 -22.56
C ILE A 60 -5.05 -5.44 -21.77
N LEU A 61 -5.20 -5.88 -20.53
CA LEU A 61 -4.09 -6.41 -19.74
C LEU A 61 -3.42 -7.57 -20.46
N ASP A 62 -4.21 -8.58 -20.89
CA ASP A 62 -3.70 -9.77 -21.54
C ASP A 62 -2.98 -9.43 -22.85
N SER A 63 -3.60 -8.61 -23.72
CA SER A 63 -2.97 -8.19 -24.97
C SER A 63 -1.69 -7.36 -24.78
N THR A 64 -1.61 -6.56 -23.71
CA THR A 64 -0.41 -5.79 -23.36
C THR A 64 0.70 -6.73 -22.92
N LEU A 65 0.39 -7.68 -22.02
CA LEU A 65 1.37 -8.64 -21.50
C LEU A 65 1.88 -9.60 -22.57
N GLU A 66 1.08 -9.99 -23.55
CA GLU A 66 1.50 -10.81 -24.71
C GLU A 66 2.60 -10.14 -25.55
N GLY A 67 2.64 -8.81 -25.57
CA GLY A 67 3.69 -8.03 -26.26
C GLY A 67 5.02 -8.03 -25.55
N ILE A 68 5.09 -8.33 -24.23
CA ILE A 68 6.26 -8.24 -23.39
C ILE A 68 7.07 -9.53 -23.45
N ARG A 69 8.30 -9.45 -23.95
CA ARG A 69 9.23 -10.59 -24.09
C ARG A 69 10.43 -10.49 -23.16
N SER A 70 10.72 -9.28 -22.69
CA SER A 70 11.79 -9.00 -21.74
C SER A 70 11.36 -7.89 -20.76
N PRO A 71 12.01 -7.74 -19.60
CA PRO A 71 11.74 -6.63 -18.69
C PRO A 71 11.84 -5.25 -19.34
N ASN A 72 12.71 -5.09 -20.32
CA ASN A 72 12.92 -3.82 -21.02
C ASN A 72 11.76 -3.43 -21.95
N ASP A 73 10.94 -4.41 -22.37
CA ASP A 73 9.76 -4.16 -23.19
C ASP A 73 8.60 -3.57 -22.38
N TRP A 74 8.65 -3.71 -21.04
CA TRP A 74 7.55 -3.32 -20.15
C TRP A 74 7.09 -1.87 -20.34
N PRO A 75 7.95 -0.85 -20.24
CA PRO A 75 7.52 0.53 -20.41
C PRO A 75 6.94 0.78 -21.80
N THR A 76 7.56 0.25 -22.84
CA THR A 76 7.13 0.43 -24.23
C THR A 76 5.74 -0.14 -24.48
N ALA A 77 5.46 -1.37 -24.03
CA ALA A 77 4.16 -2.03 -24.21
C ALA A 77 3.03 -1.24 -23.53
N TRP A 78 3.29 -0.74 -22.31
CA TRP A 78 2.30 0.06 -21.60
C TRP A 78 2.13 1.47 -22.18
N VAL A 79 3.19 2.09 -22.68
CA VAL A 79 3.09 3.36 -23.41
C VAL A 79 2.27 3.20 -24.70
N GLU A 80 2.47 2.12 -25.47
CA GLU A 80 1.65 1.79 -26.65
C GLU A 80 0.18 1.59 -26.26
N THR A 81 -0.10 0.92 -25.14
CA THR A 81 -1.46 0.77 -24.61
C THR A 81 -2.07 2.12 -24.24
N ALA A 82 -1.32 3.01 -23.59
CA ALA A 82 -1.76 4.36 -23.30
C ALA A 82 -2.10 5.14 -24.59
N GLN A 83 -1.28 5.02 -25.64
CA GLN A 83 -1.53 5.67 -26.91
C GLN A 83 -2.78 5.15 -27.61
N ARG A 84 -3.10 3.85 -27.49
CA ARG A 84 -4.38 3.27 -27.98
C ARG A 84 -5.55 3.95 -27.28
N PHE A 85 -5.53 4.08 -25.95
CA PHE A 85 -6.59 4.76 -25.21
C PHE A 85 -6.69 6.25 -25.53
N LEU A 86 -5.58 6.93 -25.82
CA LEU A 86 -5.61 8.32 -26.32
C LEU A 86 -6.25 8.41 -27.73
N GLY A 87 -6.09 7.39 -28.56
CA GLY A 87 -6.83 7.25 -29.82
C GLY A 87 -8.34 7.11 -29.57
N ASP A 88 -8.74 6.29 -28.60
CA ASP A 88 -10.13 6.13 -28.19
C ASP A 88 -10.71 7.44 -27.66
N TYR A 89 -9.98 8.12 -26.78
CA TYR A 89 -10.35 9.44 -26.29
C TYR A 89 -10.69 10.41 -27.42
N ARG A 90 -9.84 10.53 -28.45
CA ARG A 90 -10.09 11.42 -29.58
C ARG A 90 -11.36 11.05 -30.35
N ARG A 91 -11.61 9.72 -30.54
CA ARG A 91 -12.83 9.21 -31.21
C ARG A 91 -14.08 9.57 -30.41
N GLN A 92 -14.06 9.38 -29.09
CA GLN A 92 -15.21 9.65 -28.21
C GLN A 92 -15.49 11.16 -28.13
N VAL A 93 -14.45 12.01 -28.07
CA VAL A 93 -14.62 13.48 -28.13
C VAL A 93 -15.28 13.88 -29.45
N SER A 94 -14.85 13.34 -30.59
CA SER A 94 -15.44 13.62 -31.90
C SER A 94 -16.88 13.17 -31.98
N ALA A 95 -17.24 12.08 -31.30
CA ALA A 95 -18.60 11.57 -31.18
C ALA A 95 -19.44 12.31 -30.11
N LYS A 96 -18.86 13.25 -29.36
CA LYS A 96 -19.47 13.98 -28.23
C LYS A 96 -19.87 13.09 -27.05
N HIS A 97 -19.25 11.95 -26.89
CA HIS A 97 -19.43 11.02 -25.77
C HIS A 97 -18.42 11.38 -24.66
N LEU A 98 -18.76 12.41 -23.86
CA LEU A 98 -17.80 13.03 -22.93
C LEU A 98 -17.39 12.11 -21.77
N LEU A 99 -18.28 11.28 -21.25
CA LEU A 99 -17.97 10.35 -20.16
C LEU A 99 -17.04 9.24 -20.66
N GLU A 100 -17.34 8.65 -21.79
CA GLU A 100 -16.52 7.62 -22.44
C GLU A 100 -15.14 8.17 -22.82
N ALA A 101 -15.10 9.43 -23.28
CA ALA A 101 -13.84 10.13 -23.51
C ALA A 101 -13.03 10.28 -22.23
N ALA A 102 -13.65 10.69 -21.12
CA ALA A 102 -12.98 10.81 -19.83
C ALA A 102 -12.49 9.45 -19.31
N GLN A 103 -13.28 8.38 -19.45
CA GLN A 103 -12.86 7.02 -19.10
C GLN A 103 -11.66 6.55 -19.92
N ALA A 104 -11.67 6.77 -21.26
CA ALA A 104 -10.53 6.45 -22.11
C ALA A 104 -9.27 7.24 -21.70
N ARG A 105 -9.43 8.52 -21.33
CA ARG A 105 -8.32 9.34 -20.81
C ARG A 105 -7.80 8.82 -19.48
N ARG A 106 -8.67 8.40 -18.54
CA ARG A 106 -8.28 7.77 -17.28
C ARG A 106 -7.46 6.49 -17.53
N LEU A 107 -7.94 5.63 -18.42
CA LEU A 107 -7.24 4.38 -18.77
C LEU A 107 -5.89 4.66 -19.43
N ALA A 108 -5.76 5.71 -20.25
CA ALA A 108 -4.47 6.16 -20.75
C ALA A 108 -3.54 6.58 -19.61
N GLY A 109 -4.03 7.33 -18.64
CA GLY A 109 -3.27 7.72 -17.43
C GLY A 109 -2.80 6.51 -16.64
N LEU A 110 -3.68 5.56 -16.36
CA LEU A 110 -3.36 4.31 -15.66
C LEU A 110 -2.37 3.43 -16.45
N SER A 111 -2.44 3.45 -17.78
CA SER A 111 -1.46 2.73 -18.62
C SER A 111 -0.08 3.37 -18.54
N TYR A 112 0.02 4.70 -18.53
CA TYR A 112 1.29 5.38 -18.26
C TYR A 112 1.81 5.11 -16.85
N HIS A 113 0.92 5.07 -15.84
CA HIS A 113 1.30 4.66 -14.49
C HIS A 113 1.83 3.22 -14.48
N SER A 114 1.16 2.29 -15.17
CA SER A 114 1.59 0.89 -15.29
C SER A 114 2.98 0.76 -15.94
N ALA A 115 3.33 1.64 -16.88
CA ALA A 115 4.64 1.64 -17.53
C ALA A 115 5.81 1.80 -16.54
N GLN A 116 5.61 2.46 -15.41
CA GLN A 116 6.66 2.73 -14.42
C GLN A 116 6.70 1.75 -13.24
N ILE A 117 5.70 0.86 -13.07
CA ILE A 117 5.55 0.03 -11.87
C ILE A 117 6.79 -0.82 -11.58
N PHE A 118 7.45 -1.38 -12.58
CA PHE A 118 8.63 -2.22 -12.37
C PHE A 118 9.98 -1.49 -12.54
N GLY A 119 9.99 -0.18 -12.77
CA GLY A 119 11.22 0.60 -12.81
C GLY A 119 12.25 0.14 -13.84
N THR A 120 11.82 -0.51 -14.95
CA THR A 120 12.72 -1.10 -15.96
C THR A 120 13.16 -0.13 -17.05
N GLY A 121 12.57 1.07 -17.09
CA GLY A 121 12.94 2.13 -18.03
C GLY A 121 14.09 3.01 -17.52
N ASP A 122 14.61 3.88 -18.40
CA ASP A 122 15.50 4.97 -17.98
C ASP A 122 14.71 6.02 -17.16
N GLN A 123 15.40 6.76 -16.30
CA GLN A 123 14.78 7.74 -15.40
C GLN A 123 13.97 8.83 -16.13
N ARG A 124 14.39 9.21 -17.34
CA ARG A 124 13.65 10.21 -18.14
C ARG A 124 12.30 9.66 -18.59
N THR A 125 12.30 8.45 -19.12
CA THR A 125 11.07 7.74 -19.52
C THR A 125 10.13 7.57 -18.33
N MET A 126 10.66 7.16 -17.17
CA MET A 126 9.87 6.96 -15.95
C MET A 126 9.22 8.26 -15.49
N ARG A 127 9.98 9.36 -15.43
CA ARG A 127 9.44 10.69 -15.09
C ARG A 127 8.39 11.15 -16.09
N THR A 128 8.61 10.94 -17.37
CA THR A 128 7.64 11.28 -18.42
C THR A 128 6.34 10.50 -18.25
N CYS A 129 6.43 9.20 -17.96
CA CYS A 129 5.26 8.35 -17.71
C CYS A 129 4.49 8.82 -16.46
N ARG A 130 5.18 9.13 -15.36
CA ARG A 130 4.54 9.65 -14.12
C ARG A 130 3.81 10.97 -14.37
N ALA A 131 4.45 11.92 -15.03
CA ALA A 131 3.84 13.20 -15.37
C ALA A 131 2.62 13.05 -16.30
N ALA A 132 2.71 12.17 -17.31
CA ALA A 132 1.61 11.88 -18.21
C ALA A 132 0.44 11.20 -17.46
N ALA A 133 0.72 10.24 -16.58
CA ALA A 133 -0.28 9.57 -15.76
C ALA A 133 -1.07 10.57 -14.91
N ALA A 134 -0.38 11.39 -14.13
CA ALA A 134 -0.98 12.39 -13.26
C ALA A 134 -1.82 13.42 -14.06
N SER A 135 -1.27 13.95 -15.16
CA SER A 135 -1.97 14.93 -16.00
C SER A 135 -3.25 14.37 -16.62
N LEU A 136 -3.18 13.16 -17.19
CA LEU A 136 -4.33 12.52 -17.84
C LEU A 136 -5.41 12.15 -16.84
N PHE A 137 -5.02 11.64 -15.66
CA PHE A 137 -5.96 11.32 -14.61
C PHE A 137 -6.64 12.59 -14.07
N ALA A 138 -5.89 13.63 -13.78
CA ALA A 138 -6.43 14.90 -13.31
C ALA A 138 -7.44 15.52 -14.30
N GLN A 139 -7.22 15.37 -15.61
CA GLN A 139 -8.15 15.81 -16.65
C GLN A 139 -9.41 14.94 -16.78
N ALA A 140 -9.32 13.65 -16.43
CA ALA A 140 -10.44 12.71 -16.45
C ALA A 140 -11.29 12.79 -15.18
N GLN A 141 -10.64 13.05 -14.03
CA GLN A 141 -11.22 12.97 -12.69
C GLN A 141 -12.55 13.74 -12.53
N PRO A 142 -12.74 14.99 -13.01
CA PRO A 142 -14.00 15.70 -12.83
C PRO A 142 -15.22 15.02 -13.47
N TYR A 143 -15.01 14.14 -14.43
CA TYR A 143 -16.06 13.39 -15.11
C TYR A 143 -16.27 11.99 -14.56
N VAL A 144 -15.18 11.32 -14.13
CA VAL A 144 -15.19 9.93 -13.66
C VAL A 144 -15.41 9.85 -12.15
N TYR A 145 -14.86 10.81 -11.43
CA TYR A 145 -14.93 10.92 -9.96
C TYR A 145 -15.26 12.35 -9.54
N PRO A 146 -16.47 12.85 -9.85
CA PRO A 146 -16.84 14.27 -9.67
C PRO A 146 -16.77 14.73 -8.21
N ASP A 147 -16.97 13.81 -7.26
CA ASP A 147 -16.95 14.10 -5.82
C ASP A 147 -15.53 14.15 -5.23
N ALA A 148 -14.51 13.73 -5.98
CA ALA A 148 -13.13 13.84 -5.55
C ALA A 148 -12.58 15.24 -5.82
N ARG A 149 -11.83 15.80 -4.86
CA ARG A 149 -11.20 17.11 -5.00
C ARG A 149 -9.68 16.97 -4.97
N ARG A 150 -9.01 17.50 -5.98
CA ARG A 150 -7.56 17.61 -5.97
C ARG A 150 -7.15 18.73 -5.02
N ILE A 151 -6.25 18.44 -4.10
CA ILE A 151 -5.69 19.40 -3.14
C ILE A 151 -4.18 19.25 -3.08
N MET A 152 -3.51 20.29 -2.56
CA MET A 152 -2.06 20.29 -2.36
C MET A 152 -1.78 20.35 -0.85
N ILE A 153 -0.95 19.44 -0.36
CA ILE A 153 -0.57 19.33 1.04
C ILE A 153 0.79 20.01 1.21
N PRO A 154 0.93 21.07 2.03
CA PRO A 154 2.22 21.66 2.34
C PRO A 154 3.13 20.63 3.02
N TRP A 155 4.35 20.50 2.55
CA TRP A 155 5.35 19.63 3.17
C TRP A 155 6.75 20.24 3.01
N ARG A 156 7.33 20.68 4.11
CA ARG A 156 8.63 21.38 4.12
C ARG A 156 8.63 22.57 3.13
N ALA A 157 9.51 22.55 2.12
CA ALA A 157 9.56 23.57 1.06
C ALA A 157 8.73 23.21 -0.20
N TYR A 158 7.93 22.15 -0.14
CA TYR A 158 7.20 21.58 -1.27
C TYR A 158 5.72 21.50 -1.02
N GLU A 159 4.97 21.11 -2.05
CA GLU A 159 3.56 20.76 -1.97
C GLU A 159 3.37 19.34 -2.52
N LEU A 160 2.64 18.51 -1.78
CA LEU A 160 2.34 17.12 -2.18
C LEU A 160 0.91 17.03 -2.71
N PRO A 161 0.73 16.51 -3.92
CA PRO A 161 -0.59 16.37 -4.52
C PRO A 161 -1.40 15.26 -3.85
N ALA A 162 -2.68 15.54 -3.61
CA ALA A 162 -3.60 14.63 -2.99
C ALA A 162 -4.99 14.69 -3.61
N TYR A 163 -5.79 13.65 -3.41
CA TYR A 163 -7.24 13.64 -3.67
C TYR A 163 -8.01 13.45 -2.39
N LEU A 164 -8.92 14.39 -2.09
CA LEU A 164 -9.88 14.28 -1.01
C LEU A 164 -11.21 13.77 -1.57
N GLN A 165 -11.73 12.71 -0.97
CA GLN A 165 -13.06 12.15 -1.23
C GLN A 165 -13.88 12.20 0.06
N LEU A 166 -15.11 12.66 -0.03
CA LEU A 166 -16.04 12.73 1.10
C LEU A 166 -17.16 11.70 0.93
N PRO A 167 -17.66 11.09 2.01
CA PRO A 167 -18.79 10.18 1.93
C PRO A 167 -20.07 10.91 1.48
N SER A 168 -20.81 10.34 0.56
CA SER A 168 -21.92 11.00 -0.15
C SER A 168 -23.11 11.38 0.74
N ASN A 169 -23.29 10.76 1.92
CA ASN A 169 -24.51 10.88 2.72
C ASN A 169 -24.26 11.26 4.19
N SER A 170 -23.09 11.78 4.53
CA SER A 170 -22.80 12.13 5.92
C SER A 170 -23.49 13.45 6.31
N ARG A 171 -24.40 13.38 7.30
CA ARG A 171 -24.96 14.57 7.97
C ARG A 171 -24.05 15.08 9.11
N ALA A 172 -23.12 14.27 9.57
CA ALA A 172 -22.13 14.58 10.57
C ALA A 172 -20.76 14.76 9.90
N LYS A 173 -19.80 15.30 10.64
CA LYS A 173 -18.41 15.29 10.20
C LYS A 173 -17.89 13.86 10.11
N ALA A 174 -17.17 13.56 9.04
CA ALA A 174 -16.58 12.25 8.81
C ALA A 174 -15.18 12.15 9.44
N GLY A 175 -14.86 11.04 10.07
CA GLY A 175 -13.46 10.72 10.41
C GLY A 175 -12.61 10.66 9.14
N LEU A 176 -11.34 11.01 9.24
CA LEU A 176 -10.41 11.09 8.10
C LEU A 176 -9.50 9.87 8.04
N VAL A 177 -9.45 9.23 6.89
CA VAL A 177 -8.44 8.23 6.54
C VAL A 177 -7.41 8.85 5.60
N VAL A 178 -6.16 8.95 6.03
CA VAL A 178 -5.03 9.37 5.20
C VAL A 178 -4.39 8.13 4.61
N MET A 179 -4.39 8.00 3.28
CA MET A 179 -3.80 6.86 2.57
C MET A 179 -2.38 7.18 2.12
N LEU A 180 -1.44 6.34 2.54
CA LEU A 180 -0.02 6.42 2.25
C LEU A 180 0.40 5.31 1.29
N ASN A 181 1.09 5.70 0.22
CA ASN A 181 1.41 4.82 -0.90
C ASN A 181 2.63 3.92 -0.62
N GLY A 182 2.63 2.73 -1.23
CA GLY A 182 3.84 1.90 -1.38
C GLY A 182 4.81 2.46 -2.42
N ALA A 183 6.00 1.85 -2.52
CA ALA A 183 7.13 2.37 -3.29
C ALA A 183 6.86 2.65 -4.78
N SER A 184 5.97 1.93 -5.43
CA SER A 184 5.64 2.11 -6.86
C SER A 184 4.19 2.53 -7.10
N MET A 185 3.50 2.95 -6.06
CA MET A 185 2.10 3.34 -6.10
C MET A 185 1.94 4.84 -6.38
N SER A 186 0.72 5.23 -6.69
CA SER A 186 0.30 6.63 -6.75
C SER A 186 -1.11 6.79 -6.17
N LYS A 187 -1.45 8.02 -5.80
CA LYS A 187 -2.78 8.37 -5.27
C LYS A 187 -3.94 7.98 -6.17
N GLU A 188 -3.71 7.84 -7.47
CA GLU A 188 -4.71 7.42 -8.45
C GLU A 188 -5.13 5.95 -8.26
N GLU A 189 -4.25 5.10 -7.74
CA GLU A 189 -4.58 3.70 -7.44
C GLU A 189 -5.57 3.60 -6.28
N SER A 190 -5.49 4.52 -5.31
CA SER A 190 -6.30 4.47 -4.08
C SER A 190 -7.80 4.54 -4.33
N PHE A 191 -8.24 5.06 -5.46
CA PHE A 191 -9.67 5.12 -5.80
C PHE A 191 -10.34 3.73 -5.79
N ALA A 192 -9.58 2.67 -6.04
CA ALA A 192 -10.10 1.32 -6.09
C ALA A 192 -10.56 0.79 -4.71
N TRP A 193 -9.87 1.16 -3.64
CA TRP A 193 -10.18 0.70 -2.28
C TRP A 193 -10.72 1.80 -1.37
N ALA A 194 -10.62 3.07 -1.76
CA ALA A 194 -11.23 4.19 -1.04
C ALA A 194 -12.74 4.02 -0.85
N GLU A 195 -13.42 3.38 -1.80
CA GLU A 195 -14.87 3.21 -1.79
C GLU A 195 -15.39 2.50 -0.52
N ASN A 196 -14.66 1.52 0.03
CA ASN A 196 -15.08 0.82 1.24
C ASN A 196 -15.03 1.73 2.48
N PHE A 197 -14.04 2.61 2.57
CA PHE A 197 -13.96 3.63 3.63
C PHE A 197 -15.06 4.68 3.48
N LEU A 198 -15.32 5.14 2.25
CA LEU A 198 -16.41 6.09 1.96
C LEU A 198 -17.79 5.51 2.31
N ARG A 199 -18.04 4.22 2.00
CA ARG A 199 -19.27 3.53 2.39
C ARG A 199 -19.42 3.41 3.90
N ALA A 200 -18.32 3.27 4.64
CA ALA A 200 -18.30 3.27 6.10
C ALA A 200 -18.48 4.68 6.71
N GLY A 201 -18.66 5.71 5.88
CA GLY A 201 -18.86 7.10 6.32
C GLY A 201 -17.56 7.84 6.66
N LEU A 202 -16.41 7.32 6.27
CA LEU A 202 -15.10 7.94 6.44
C LEU A 202 -14.72 8.79 5.24
N ALA A 203 -14.13 9.95 5.46
CA ALA A 203 -13.47 10.72 4.42
C ALA A 203 -12.11 10.09 4.08
N VAL A 204 -11.70 10.16 2.83
CA VAL A 204 -10.43 9.58 2.35
C VAL A 204 -9.57 10.66 1.73
N LEU A 205 -8.32 10.77 2.19
CA LEU A 205 -7.29 11.62 1.63
C LEU A 205 -6.15 10.73 1.10
N SER A 206 -6.06 10.57 -0.22
CA SER A 206 -5.00 9.83 -0.87
C SER A 206 -3.87 10.77 -1.27
N VAL A 207 -2.65 10.54 -0.76
CA VAL A 207 -1.53 11.47 -0.91
C VAL A 207 -0.39 10.80 -1.70
N ASP A 208 0.17 11.50 -2.69
CA ASP A 208 1.48 11.13 -3.22
C ASP A 208 2.56 11.70 -2.30
N GLY A 209 3.23 10.83 -1.55
CA GLY A 209 4.38 11.20 -0.74
C GLY A 209 5.58 11.62 -1.60
N PRO A 210 6.59 12.28 -1.00
CA PRO A 210 7.77 12.72 -1.73
C PRO A 210 8.49 11.54 -2.41
N GLY A 211 8.92 11.73 -3.65
CA GLY A 211 9.52 10.68 -4.48
C GLY A 211 8.49 9.78 -5.21
N SER A 212 7.20 9.81 -4.84
CA SER A 212 6.16 8.95 -5.42
C SER A 212 5.23 9.67 -6.38
N GLY A 213 4.58 8.92 -7.28
CA GLY A 213 3.52 9.41 -8.16
C GLY A 213 3.84 10.75 -8.83
N GLU A 214 2.94 11.72 -8.69
CA GLU A 214 3.11 13.08 -9.20
C GLU A 214 4.18 13.88 -8.43
N ALA A 215 4.44 13.53 -7.16
CA ALA A 215 5.49 14.13 -6.32
C ALA A 215 6.87 13.49 -6.54
N SER A 216 7.07 12.74 -7.62
CA SER A 216 8.33 12.02 -7.89
C SER A 216 9.56 12.90 -8.07
N SER A 217 9.40 14.20 -8.24
CA SER A 217 10.49 15.18 -8.28
C SER A 217 10.81 15.82 -6.93
N VAL A 218 10.00 15.54 -5.90
CA VAL A 218 10.22 16.03 -4.53
C VAL A 218 11.25 15.12 -3.87
N PRO A 219 12.41 15.63 -3.43
CA PRO A 219 13.45 14.81 -2.84
C PRO A 219 13.02 14.17 -1.51
N ASN A 220 13.37 12.90 -1.32
CA ASN A 220 13.15 12.16 -0.07
C ASN A 220 14.36 11.27 0.28
N PRO A 221 15.54 11.85 0.50
CA PRO A 221 16.77 11.07 0.65
C PRO A 221 16.77 10.16 1.89
N ASN A 222 15.98 10.49 2.90
CA ASN A 222 15.92 9.72 4.15
C ASN A 222 14.74 8.75 4.20
N LEU A 223 13.86 8.74 3.21
CA LEU A 223 12.59 8.00 3.23
C LEU A 223 11.76 8.31 4.51
N ASP A 224 11.90 9.53 5.05
CA ASP A 224 11.26 10.00 6.28
C ASP A 224 10.14 11.00 5.95
N GLU A 225 8.91 10.56 6.00
CA GLU A 225 7.73 11.37 5.70
C GLU A 225 6.81 11.47 6.92
N ASP A 226 7.33 11.23 8.11
CA ASP A 226 6.54 11.19 9.36
C ASP A 226 5.84 12.53 9.62
N ASP A 227 6.41 13.64 9.14
CA ASP A 227 5.92 15.00 9.28
C ASP A 227 4.87 15.40 8.21
N ILE A 228 4.51 14.50 7.28
CA ILE A 228 3.49 14.78 6.25
C ILE A 228 2.13 15.17 6.86
N LEU A 229 1.83 14.64 8.03
CA LEU A 229 0.58 14.89 8.71
C LEU A 229 0.40 16.34 9.17
N ASP A 230 1.46 17.08 9.41
CA ASP A 230 1.36 18.50 9.78
C ASP A 230 0.66 19.29 8.68
N GLY A 231 1.10 19.11 7.43
CA GLY A 231 0.45 19.73 6.28
C GLY A 231 -0.99 19.24 6.05
N VAL A 232 -1.25 17.94 6.30
CA VAL A 232 -2.61 17.39 6.24
C VAL A 232 -3.51 18.08 7.25
N PHE A 233 -3.10 18.17 8.52
CA PHE A 233 -3.88 18.85 9.55
C PHE A 233 -4.09 20.33 9.23
N ASP A 234 -3.08 21.00 8.68
CA ASP A 234 -3.17 22.43 8.35
C ASP A 234 -4.24 22.69 7.27
N ILE A 235 -4.24 21.91 6.20
CA ILE A 235 -5.23 22.05 5.12
C ILE A 235 -6.62 21.57 5.56
N MET A 236 -6.70 20.46 6.29
CA MET A 236 -8.00 19.89 6.67
C MET A 236 -8.73 20.68 7.75
N ARG A 237 -8.08 21.59 8.48
CA ARG A 237 -8.79 22.53 9.39
C ARG A 237 -9.82 23.38 8.68
N ALA A 238 -9.62 23.68 7.41
CA ALA A 238 -10.56 24.45 6.59
C ALA A 238 -11.70 23.59 6.00
N GLU A 239 -11.66 22.26 6.18
CA GLU A 239 -12.66 21.33 5.65
C GLU A 239 -13.75 21.04 6.70
N PRO A 240 -14.93 21.65 6.59
CA PRO A 240 -15.97 21.54 7.61
C PRO A 240 -16.60 20.14 7.70
N ALA A 241 -16.45 19.31 6.65
CA ALA A 241 -17.02 17.97 6.60
C ALA A 241 -16.14 16.92 7.29
N VAL A 242 -14.91 17.27 7.71
CA VAL A 242 -13.95 16.35 8.32
C VAL A 242 -13.86 16.56 9.82
N ASP A 243 -13.83 15.46 10.57
CA ASP A 243 -13.55 15.44 12.01
C ASP A 243 -12.08 15.11 12.27
N LEU A 244 -11.29 16.14 12.56
CA LEU A 244 -9.86 15.99 12.86
C LEU A 244 -9.54 15.36 14.21
N SER A 245 -10.53 15.08 15.05
CA SER A 245 -10.34 14.26 16.26
C SER A 245 -10.34 12.76 15.97
N GLN A 246 -10.70 12.36 14.74
CA GLN A 246 -10.81 10.98 14.27
C GLN A 246 -9.98 10.78 13.00
N VAL A 247 -8.66 10.99 13.09
CA VAL A 247 -7.74 10.78 11.97
C VAL A 247 -7.07 9.43 12.10
N SER A 248 -7.21 8.61 11.07
CA SER A 248 -6.53 7.32 10.94
C SER A 248 -5.59 7.34 9.72
N VAL A 249 -4.50 6.60 9.80
CA VAL A 249 -3.58 6.42 8.68
C VAL A 249 -3.65 4.99 8.17
N VAL A 250 -3.73 4.81 6.85
CA VAL A 250 -3.75 3.51 6.17
C VAL A 250 -2.64 3.48 5.15
N GLY A 251 -1.74 2.52 5.27
CA GLY A 251 -0.62 2.43 4.34
C GLY A 251 -0.43 1.02 3.80
N ILE A 252 0.09 0.93 2.57
CA ILE A 252 0.35 -0.33 1.89
C ILE A 252 1.85 -0.46 1.64
N SER A 253 2.44 -1.63 1.95
CA SER A 253 3.86 -1.90 1.78
C SER A 253 4.70 -0.83 2.52
N LEU A 254 5.59 -0.12 1.85
CA LEU A 254 6.35 1.00 2.41
C LEU A 254 5.44 2.02 3.12
N GLY A 255 4.29 2.35 2.52
CA GLY A 255 3.28 3.20 3.14
C GLY A 255 2.73 2.64 4.46
N GLY A 256 2.69 1.30 4.60
CA GLY A 256 2.33 0.63 5.85
C GLY A 256 3.31 0.92 6.97
N SER A 257 4.61 0.89 6.67
CA SER A 257 5.64 1.29 7.64
C SER A 257 5.55 2.78 7.97
N LEU A 258 5.28 3.63 6.98
CA LEU A 258 5.06 5.07 7.21
C LEU A 258 3.82 5.31 8.09
N ALA A 259 2.73 4.54 7.91
CA ALA A 259 1.55 4.64 8.76
C ALA A 259 1.88 4.33 10.24
N VAL A 260 2.73 3.33 10.49
CA VAL A 260 3.23 3.01 11.83
C VAL A 260 4.09 4.14 12.40
N ARG A 261 5.00 4.71 11.61
CA ARG A 261 5.83 5.85 12.02
C ARG A 261 4.97 7.07 12.34
N CYS A 262 4.00 7.41 11.48
CA CYS A 262 3.04 8.47 11.76
C CYS A 262 2.34 8.26 13.11
N ALA A 263 1.84 7.04 13.37
CA ALA A 263 1.17 6.73 14.65
C ALA A 263 2.12 6.74 15.86
N ALA A 264 3.41 6.48 15.65
CA ALA A 264 4.43 6.55 16.70
C ALA A 264 4.77 7.99 17.11
N TYR A 265 4.89 8.86 16.12
CA TYR A 265 5.41 10.23 16.35
C TYR A 265 4.30 11.29 16.42
N ASP A 266 3.09 11.02 15.96
CA ASP A 266 1.95 11.95 15.99
C ASP A 266 0.81 11.45 16.87
N ARG A 267 0.61 12.09 18.02
CA ARG A 267 -0.45 11.75 18.98
C ARG A 267 -1.88 12.13 18.53
N ARG A 268 -2.00 12.86 17.43
CA ARG A 268 -3.30 13.21 16.84
C ARG A 268 -3.92 12.02 16.10
N ILE A 269 -3.12 10.98 15.80
CA ILE A 269 -3.58 9.79 15.10
C ILE A 269 -4.39 8.90 16.04
N MET A 270 -5.62 8.59 15.61
CA MET A 270 -6.55 7.74 16.33
C MET A 270 -6.21 6.26 16.17
N SER A 271 -5.87 5.82 14.96
CA SER A 271 -5.51 4.44 14.65
C SER A 271 -4.63 4.36 13.41
N ALA A 272 -3.92 3.25 13.25
CA ALA A 272 -3.11 2.97 12.07
C ALA A 272 -3.42 1.60 11.48
N VAL A 273 -3.37 1.50 10.15
CA VAL A 273 -3.52 0.25 9.39
C VAL A 273 -2.31 0.08 8.49
N ALA A 274 -1.64 -1.06 8.60
CA ALA A 274 -0.45 -1.40 7.82
C ALA A 274 -0.69 -2.69 7.02
N VAL A 275 -0.68 -2.60 5.69
CA VAL A 275 -0.92 -3.72 4.78
C VAL A 275 0.41 -4.21 4.23
N THR A 276 0.80 -5.45 4.54
CA THR A 276 2.07 -6.09 4.17
C THR A 276 3.30 -5.18 4.36
N PRO A 277 3.46 -4.59 5.57
CA PRO A 277 4.51 -3.60 5.82
C PRO A 277 5.88 -4.25 5.97
N PRO A 278 6.97 -3.65 5.45
CA PRO A 278 8.31 -3.97 5.92
C PRO A 278 8.53 -3.43 7.35
N TYR A 279 8.96 -4.29 8.27
CA TYR A 279 9.32 -3.91 9.64
C TYR A 279 10.78 -3.47 9.74
N ASP A 280 11.69 -4.27 9.19
CA ASP A 280 13.12 -3.99 9.16
C ASP A 280 13.74 -4.29 7.80
N PRO A 281 13.54 -3.41 6.80
CA PRO A 281 14.04 -3.65 5.46
C PRO A 281 15.56 -3.80 5.40
N ALA A 282 16.31 -3.22 6.34
CA ALA A 282 17.77 -3.35 6.38
C ALA A 282 18.24 -4.79 6.49
N ARG A 283 17.46 -5.66 7.15
CA ARG A 283 17.83 -7.07 7.37
C ARG A 283 17.76 -7.94 6.11
N TRP A 284 16.85 -7.65 5.20
CA TRP A 284 16.56 -8.52 4.06
C TRP A 284 16.70 -7.86 2.68
N ILE A 285 16.74 -6.52 2.60
CA ILE A 285 16.71 -5.77 1.33
C ILE A 285 17.86 -6.16 0.37
N THR A 286 19.01 -6.55 0.89
CA THR A 286 20.15 -7.00 0.08
C THR A 286 19.87 -8.27 -0.70
N HIS A 287 18.82 -8.98 -0.32
CA HIS A 287 18.33 -10.20 -0.96
C HIS A 287 16.99 -9.95 -1.69
N ALA A 288 16.49 -8.73 -1.65
CA ALA A 288 15.31 -8.34 -2.41
C ALA A 288 15.57 -8.35 -3.92
N SER A 289 14.50 -8.35 -4.69
CA SER A 289 14.64 -8.26 -6.15
C SER A 289 15.32 -6.94 -6.55
N PRO A 290 16.15 -6.93 -7.60
CA PRO A 290 16.74 -5.69 -8.13
C PRO A 290 15.70 -4.63 -8.49
N ILE A 291 14.47 -5.06 -8.81
CA ILE A 291 13.33 -4.17 -9.10
C ILE A 291 12.95 -3.38 -7.85
N LEU A 292 12.77 -4.06 -6.70
CA LEU A 292 12.42 -3.39 -5.44
C LEU A 292 13.51 -2.42 -4.99
N ILE A 293 14.78 -2.84 -5.05
CA ILE A 293 15.92 -1.98 -4.71
C ILE A 293 15.91 -0.71 -5.56
N ARG A 294 15.68 -0.85 -6.88
CA ARG A 294 15.58 0.29 -7.78
C ARG A 294 14.39 1.20 -7.44
N GLN A 295 13.23 0.64 -7.13
CA GLN A 295 12.04 1.42 -6.76
C GLN A 295 12.30 2.26 -5.50
N LEU A 296 12.95 1.69 -4.49
CA LEU A 296 13.31 2.40 -3.27
C LEU A 296 14.37 3.48 -3.52
N ALA A 297 15.36 3.18 -4.36
CA ALA A 297 16.37 4.16 -4.76
C ALA A 297 15.76 5.31 -5.58
N ASP A 298 14.80 5.02 -6.46
CA ASP A 298 14.05 6.05 -7.21
C ASP A 298 13.23 6.97 -6.29
N LEU A 299 12.64 6.41 -5.21
CA LEU A 299 11.93 7.18 -4.19
C LEU A 299 12.86 8.12 -3.41
N SER A 300 14.00 7.61 -2.96
CA SER A 300 14.97 8.43 -2.23
C SER A 300 15.65 9.46 -3.13
N GLY A 301 15.72 9.21 -4.43
CA GLY A 301 16.50 9.99 -5.38
C GLY A 301 18.00 9.74 -5.27
N ASP A 302 18.42 8.75 -4.48
CA ASP A 302 19.81 8.43 -4.17
C ASP A 302 20.10 6.94 -4.36
N THR A 303 21.31 6.63 -4.82
CA THR A 303 21.86 5.27 -4.97
C THR A 303 23.19 5.08 -4.25
N SER A 304 23.60 6.09 -3.48
CA SER A 304 24.86 6.13 -2.74
C SER A 304 24.83 5.24 -1.48
N GLU A 305 25.91 5.25 -0.72
CA GLU A 305 25.98 4.61 0.59
C GLU A 305 24.96 5.20 1.58
N GLU A 306 24.58 6.46 1.40
CA GLU A 306 23.55 7.13 2.19
C GLU A 306 22.16 6.49 2.02
N PHE A 307 21.82 5.98 0.83
CA PHE A 307 20.61 5.20 0.59
C PHE A 307 20.50 3.99 1.54
N TRP A 308 21.58 3.22 1.69
CA TRP A 308 21.59 2.07 2.59
C TRP A 308 21.43 2.47 4.05
N THR A 309 22.07 3.57 4.45
CA THR A 309 21.91 4.17 5.79
C THR A 309 20.48 4.64 6.02
N SER A 310 19.83 5.18 4.99
CA SER A 310 18.40 5.58 5.07
C SER A 310 17.49 4.38 5.32
N LEU A 311 17.75 3.24 4.67
CA LEU A 311 16.99 2.02 4.91
C LEU A 311 17.17 1.48 6.35
N GLU A 312 18.34 1.66 6.98
CA GLU A 312 18.53 1.31 8.40
C GLU A 312 17.69 2.21 9.32
N ARG A 313 17.66 3.51 9.03
CA ARG A 313 16.85 4.48 9.78
C ARG A 313 15.34 4.26 9.56
N PHE A 314 14.99 3.66 8.43
CA PHE A 314 13.60 3.32 8.10
C PHE A 314 13.09 2.11 8.89
N SER A 315 13.95 1.36 9.58
CA SER A 315 13.54 0.29 10.49
C SER A 315 12.54 0.79 11.53
N LEU A 316 11.53 -0.04 11.83
CA LEU A 316 10.48 0.29 12.80
C LEU A 316 10.85 -0.02 14.25
N HIS A 317 12.09 -0.48 14.52
CA HIS A 317 12.54 -0.84 15.86
C HIS A 317 12.33 0.26 16.89
N ASP A 318 12.67 1.51 16.53
CA ASP A 318 12.54 2.64 17.44
C ASP A 318 11.13 3.24 17.45
N ALA A 319 10.37 3.07 16.35
CA ALA A 319 9.04 3.64 16.22
C ALA A 319 7.97 2.81 16.95
N VAL A 320 7.99 1.49 16.81
CA VAL A 320 6.93 0.60 17.34
C VAL A 320 6.74 0.75 18.86
N PRO A 321 7.77 0.84 19.71
CA PRO A 321 7.58 1.06 21.17
C PRO A 321 6.88 2.37 21.51
N LEU A 322 6.89 3.34 20.60
CA LEU A 322 6.27 4.66 20.77
C LEU A 322 4.80 4.68 20.31
N VAL A 323 4.34 3.68 19.58
CA VAL A 323 2.94 3.60 19.12
C VAL A 323 2.00 3.51 20.32
N LYS A 324 1.03 4.44 20.38
CA LYS A 324 -0.02 4.48 21.40
C LYS A 324 -1.42 4.44 20.80
N ALA A 325 -1.51 4.43 19.50
CA ALA A 325 -2.76 4.23 18.78
C ALA A 325 -2.95 2.73 18.46
N PRO A 326 -4.17 2.19 18.48
CA PRO A 326 -4.45 0.86 17.98
C PRO A 326 -3.88 0.66 16.57
N LEU A 327 -3.23 -0.47 16.33
CA LEU A 327 -2.56 -0.83 15.09
C LEU A 327 -3.12 -2.12 14.52
N LEU A 328 -3.70 -2.05 13.33
CA LEU A 328 -4.14 -3.22 12.55
C LEU A 328 -3.09 -3.54 11.49
N VAL A 329 -2.59 -4.75 11.50
CA VAL A 329 -1.58 -5.24 10.55
C VAL A 329 -2.20 -6.34 9.69
N PHE A 330 -2.12 -6.19 8.38
CA PHE A 330 -2.49 -7.23 7.43
C PHE A 330 -1.23 -7.89 6.89
N GLY A 331 -1.14 -9.21 7.03
CA GLY A 331 -0.03 -10.03 6.51
C GLY A 331 -0.48 -11.02 5.45
N ALA A 332 0.43 -11.42 4.56
CA ALA A 332 0.18 -12.31 3.44
C ALA A 332 1.24 -13.44 3.41
N ALA A 333 0.79 -14.70 3.47
CA ALA A 333 1.72 -15.84 3.53
C ALA A 333 2.49 -16.07 2.22
N ARG A 334 1.96 -15.61 1.08
CA ARG A 334 2.58 -15.76 -0.24
C ARG A 334 3.23 -14.46 -0.74
N ASP A 335 3.58 -13.57 0.19
CA ASP A 335 4.30 -12.35 -0.15
C ASP A 335 5.73 -12.68 -0.60
N VAL A 336 6.05 -12.34 -1.86
CA VAL A 336 7.37 -12.55 -2.47
C VAL A 336 8.19 -11.28 -2.59
N VAL A 337 7.66 -10.14 -2.11
CA VAL A 337 8.29 -8.83 -2.17
C VAL A 337 8.84 -8.44 -0.80
N VAL A 338 8.00 -8.54 0.23
CA VAL A 338 8.35 -8.34 1.65
C VAL A 338 8.23 -9.69 2.35
N PRO A 339 9.21 -10.12 3.15
CA PRO A 339 9.10 -11.37 3.89
C PRO A 339 7.81 -11.40 4.73
N PRO A 340 7.02 -12.49 4.67
CA PRO A 340 5.78 -12.59 5.45
C PRO A 340 5.97 -12.37 6.96
N SER A 341 7.13 -12.74 7.49
CA SER A 341 7.50 -12.51 8.90
C SER A 341 7.55 -11.05 9.32
N GLU A 342 7.70 -10.10 8.40
CA GLU A 342 7.77 -8.68 8.72
C GLU A 342 6.44 -8.17 9.32
N ALA A 343 5.30 -8.56 8.76
CA ALA A 343 3.99 -8.23 9.30
C ALA A 343 3.73 -8.89 10.66
N GLN A 344 4.14 -10.15 10.82
CA GLN A 344 4.02 -10.88 12.08
C GLN A 344 4.87 -10.24 13.16
N LEU A 345 6.12 -9.90 12.83
CA LEU A 345 7.05 -9.24 13.75
C LEU A 345 6.52 -7.87 14.18
N LEU A 346 6.00 -7.09 13.25
CA LEU A 346 5.40 -5.80 13.57
C LEU A 346 4.26 -5.93 14.57
N ALA A 347 3.31 -6.83 14.32
CA ALA A 347 2.17 -7.04 15.20
C ALA A 347 2.61 -7.53 16.60
N ALA A 348 3.55 -8.49 16.66
CA ALA A 348 4.08 -8.99 17.91
C ALA A 348 4.81 -7.91 18.73
N ARG A 349 5.62 -7.08 18.08
CA ARG A 349 6.36 -5.98 18.74
C ARG A 349 5.47 -4.81 19.17
N ALA A 350 4.33 -4.62 18.51
CA ALA A 350 3.33 -3.64 18.93
C ALA A 350 2.53 -4.09 20.18
N GLY A 351 2.63 -5.35 20.59
CA GLY A 351 2.02 -5.87 21.80
C GLY A 351 0.51 -5.64 21.85
N GLU A 352 0.02 -5.03 22.92
CA GLU A 352 -1.42 -4.74 23.11
C GLU A 352 -2.01 -3.82 22.05
N MET A 353 -1.21 -2.96 21.44
CA MET A 353 -1.66 -2.09 20.34
C MET A 353 -1.82 -2.85 19.03
N GLY A 354 -1.09 -3.95 18.83
CA GLY A 354 -1.05 -4.71 17.57
C GLY A 354 -2.18 -5.71 17.43
N THR A 355 -2.82 -5.74 16.26
CA THR A 355 -3.74 -6.80 15.84
C THR A 355 -3.29 -7.28 14.46
N LEU A 356 -3.11 -8.59 14.27
CA LEU A 356 -2.72 -9.18 12.99
C LEU A 356 -3.92 -9.88 12.34
N VAL A 357 -4.18 -9.54 11.10
CA VAL A 357 -5.06 -10.30 10.19
C VAL A 357 -4.21 -10.98 9.15
N TRP A 358 -4.34 -12.30 9.01
CA TRP A 358 -3.47 -13.12 8.19
C TRP A 358 -4.18 -13.71 6.98
N TYR A 359 -3.63 -13.49 5.79
CA TYR A 359 -4.13 -14.00 4.52
C TYR A 359 -3.24 -15.12 3.98
N PRO A 360 -3.58 -16.41 4.21
CA PRO A 360 -2.69 -17.54 3.91
C PRO A 360 -2.49 -17.80 2.42
N ASN A 361 -3.39 -17.29 1.57
CA ASN A 361 -3.38 -17.55 0.14
C ASN A 361 -2.98 -16.35 -0.71
N SER A 362 -2.82 -15.17 -0.13
CA SER A 362 -2.60 -13.90 -0.82
C SER A 362 -1.13 -13.49 -0.85
N GLY A 363 -0.80 -12.60 -1.79
CA GLY A 363 0.52 -12.06 -1.98
C GLY A 363 0.65 -10.60 -1.57
N HIS A 364 1.77 -9.99 -1.96
CA HIS A 364 2.11 -8.61 -1.59
C HIS A 364 1.01 -7.60 -1.91
N CYS A 365 0.76 -6.68 -0.99
CA CYS A 365 -0.28 -5.64 -1.05
C CYS A 365 -1.72 -6.15 -1.04
N LEU A 366 -1.96 -7.47 -0.96
CA LEU A 366 -3.31 -8.07 -0.92
C LEU A 366 -4.24 -7.56 -2.04
N TYR A 367 -3.72 -7.37 -3.26
CA TYR A 367 -4.54 -6.90 -4.39
C TYR A 367 -5.65 -7.89 -4.76
N ASP A 368 -5.42 -9.18 -4.57
CA ASP A 368 -6.40 -10.26 -4.73
C ASP A 368 -7.50 -10.27 -3.64
N GLU A 369 -7.28 -9.56 -2.54
CA GLU A 369 -8.20 -9.40 -1.41
C GLU A 369 -8.50 -7.92 -1.10
N ILE A 370 -8.39 -7.05 -2.09
CA ILE A 370 -8.49 -5.59 -1.90
C ILE A 370 -9.80 -5.17 -1.24
N HIS A 371 -10.91 -5.79 -1.62
CA HIS A 371 -12.22 -5.50 -1.05
C HIS A 371 -12.40 -6.10 0.35
N SER A 372 -11.79 -7.25 0.63
CA SER A 372 -11.84 -7.90 1.93
C SER A 372 -11.10 -7.07 2.96
N TRP A 373 -9.77 -6.87 2.79
CA TRP A 373 -9.00 -6.14 3.79
C TRP A 373 -9.41 -4.68 3.94
N SER A 374 -9.79 -3.99 2.85
CA SER A 374 -10.19 -2.59 2.97
C SER A 374 -11.55 -2.40 3.65
N ASN A 375 -12.47 -3.37 3.49
CA ASN A 375 -13.73 -3.39 4.23
C ASN A 375 -13.50 -3.70 5.72
N GLU A 376 -12.67 -4.68 6.04
CA GLU A 376 -12.27 -5.00 7.41
C GLU A 376 -11.56 -3.82 8.08
N ALA A 377 -10.64 -3.15 7.38
CA ALA A 377 -9.98 -1.95 7.88
C ALA A 377 -10.96 -0.80 8.16
N ALA A 378 -11.92 -0.56 7.26
CA ALA A 378 -12.93 0.47 7.43
C ALA A 378 -13.85 0.19 8.62
N ALA A 379 -14.30 -1.07 8.78
CA ALA A 379 -15.10 -1.51 9.93
C ALA A 379 -14.32 -1.37 11.24
N TRP A 380 -13.05 -1.81 11.24
CA TRP A 380 -12.20 -1.72 12.43
C TRP A 380 -11.90 -0.26 12.83
N ILE A 381 -11.61 0.64 11.88
CA ILE A 381 -11.44 2.07 12.18
C ILE A 381 -12.71 2.64 12.82
N SER A 382 -13.89 2.28 12.31
CA SER A 382 -15.16 2.70 12.88
C SER A 382 -15.37 2.15 14.30
N SER A 383 -14.96 0.91 14.57
CA SER A 383 -15.04 0.32 15.93
C SER A 383 -14.06 0.98 16.91
N VAL A 384 -12.85 1.35 16.46
CA VAL A 384 -11.89 2.15 17.26
C VAL A 384 -12.50 3.49 17.66
N ALA A 385 -13.15 4.19 16.71
CA ALA A 385 -13.80 5.47 16.97
C ALA A 385 -14.95 5.31 17.99
N ALA A 386 -15.77 4.27 17.84
CA ALA A 386 -16.87 3.99 18.76
C ALA A 386 -16.36 3.63 20.17
N ALA A 387 -15.37 2.74 20.28
CA ALA A 387 -14.75 2.34 21.54
C ALA A 387 -14.16 3.54 22.29
N ARG A 388 -13.41 4.40 21.54
CA ARG A 388 -12.83 5.63 22.09
C ARG A 388 -13.91 6.57 22.64
N ALA A 389 -15.03 6.74 21.91
CA ALA A 389 -16.12 7.59 22.35
C ALA A 389 -16.81 7.03 23.60
N MET A 390 -17.04 5.71 23.67
CA MET A 390 -17.64 5.03 24.83
C MET A 390 -16.76 5.16 26.06
N GLU A 391 -15.46 4.92 25.92
CA GLU A 391 -14.53 5.02 27.04
C GLU A 391 -14.41 6.46 27.56
N TYR A 392 -14.31 7.43 26.65
CA TYR A 392 -14.31 8.84 27.04
C TYR A 392 -15.57 9.26 27.80
N GLN A 393 -16.74 8.75 27.40
CA GLN A 393 -18.00 9.01 28.10
C GLN A 393 -18.04 8.39 29.50
N SER A 394 -17.39 7.22 29.69
CA SER A 394 -17.42 6.50 30.95
C SER A 394 -16.38 6.99 31.96
N THR A 395 -15.19 7.36 31.52
CA THR A 395 -14.04 7.66 32.37
C THR A 395 -13.50 9.08 32.25
N GLY A 396 -13.92 9.83 31.21
CA GLY A 396 -13.36 11.13 30.85
C GLY A 396 -12.01 11.07 30.14
N ILE A 397 -11.43 9.89 29.98
CA ILE A 397 -10.15 9.62 29.29
C ILE A 397 -10.30 8.37 28.47
N ALA A 398 -9.85 8.38 27.20
CA ALA A 398 -9.79 7.18 26.39
C ALA A 398 -8.40 6.53 26.52
N ASP A 399 -8.31 5.38 27.21
CA ASP A 399 -7.08 4.59 27.28
C ASP A 399 -6.86 3.82 25.98
N PRO A 400 -5.73 4.03 25.25
CA PRO A 400 -5.47 3.35 23.99
C PRO A 400 -5.46 1.82 24.06
N ALA A 401 -5.01 1.23 25.17
CA ALA A 401 -4.97 -0.22 25.32
C ALA A 401 -6.36 -0.83 25.42
N SER A 402 -7.24 -0.21 26.23
CA SER A 402 -8.64 -0.58 26.36
C SER A 402 -9.38 -0.43 25.02
N VAL A 403 -9.20 0.70 24.32
CA VAL A 403 -9.78 0.94 23.00
C VAL A 403 -9.31 -0.10 21.99
N SER A 404 -8.02 -0.47 22.00
CA SER A 404 -7.47 -1.51 21.12
C SER A 404 -8.10 -2.88 21.40
N ALA A 405 -8.27 -3.24 22.67
CA ALA A 405 -8.89 -4.50 23.07
C ALA A 405 -10.36 -4.58 22.59
N MET A 406 -11.16 -3.53 22.82
CA MET A 406 -12.55 -3.46 22.39
C MET A 406 -12.70 -3.55 20.86
N ALA A 407 -11.88 -2.81 20.12
CA ALA A 407 -11.92 -2.85 18.66
C ALA A 407 -11.48 -4.21 18.09
N ARG A 408 -10.59 -4.91 18.80
CA ARG A 408 -10.18 -6.28 18.46
C ARG A 408 -11.33 -7.28 18.68
N GLU A 409 -12.04 -7.17 19.80
CA GLU A 409 -13.21 -8.03 20.07
C GLU A 409 -14.30 -7.84 19.01
N GLU A 410 -14.57 -6.61 18.59
CA GLU A 410 -15.52 -6.32 17.53
C GLU A 410 -15.09 -6.95 16.20
N LEU A 411 -13.82 -6.80 15.82
CA LEU A 411 -13.28 -7.41 14.59
C LEU A 411 -13.42 -8.95 14.64
N LEU A 412 -13.17 -9.55 15.80
CA LEU A 412 -13.36 -10.98 16.05
C LEU A 412 -14.80 -11.44 15.91
N SER A 413 -15.77 -10.58 16.19
CA SER A 413 -17.20 -10.90 16.09
C SER A 413 -17.72 -10.88 14.64
N ILE A 414 -17.03 -10.21 13.73
CA ILE A 414 -17.45 -10.04 12.32
C ILE A 414 -17.04 -11.24 11.44
N GLY A 415 -16.02 -12.01 11.84
CA GLY A 415 -15.48 -13.15 11.09
C GLY A 415 -15.66 -14.50 11.80
N GLU A 416 -15.82 -15.61 11.02
CA GLU A 416 -15.57 -16.96 11.54
C GLU A 416 -14.04 -17.11 11.73
N ILE A 417 -13.59 -17.06 12.99
CA ILE A 417 -12.17 -16.98 13.32
C ILE A 417 -11.71 -18.34 13.82
N ASP A 418 -10.68 -18.87 13.16
CA ASP A 418 -9.94 -20.01 13.69
C ASP A 418 -9.00 -19.52 14.79
N HIS A 419 -9.36 -19.82 16.04
CA HIS A 419 -8.60 -19.45 17.22
C HIS A 419 -7.42 -20.41 17.42
N GLY A 420 -6.29 -20.14 16.79
CA GLY A 420 -5.01 -20.67 17.25
C GLY A 420 -4.63 -20.00 18.58
N PHE A 421 -4.74 -20.71 19.69
CA PHE A 421 -4.31 -20.22 21.00
C PHE A 421 -2.79 -20.18 21.08
N PHE A 422 -2.26 -19.05 21.51
CA PHE A 422 -0.82 -18.85 21.75
C PHE A 422 -0.62 -18.60 23.25
N ASP A 423 0.37 -19.24 23.84
CA ASP A 423 0.70 -19.04 25.25
C ASP A 423 1.80 -17.98 25.45
N ASP A 424 1.77 -17.35 26.65
CA ASP A 424 2.65 -16.23 27.00
C ASP A 424 4.15 -16.57 27.05
N GLU A 425 4.52 -17.87 27.20
CA GLU A 425 5.92 -18.28 27.29
C GLU A 425 6.64 -18.24 25.94
N SER A 426 5.91 -18.42 24.86
CA SER A 426 6.46 -18.34 23.52
C SER A 426 6.85 -16.90 23.15
N SER A 427 6.05 -15.88 23.55
CA SER A 427 6.32 -14.45 23.24
C SER A 427 7.67 -13.96 23.80
N ALA A 428 8.11 -14.48 24.95
CA ALA A 428 9.35 -14.08 25.58
C ALA A 428 10.59 -14.56 24.80
N ARG A 429 10.52 -15.70 24.10
CA ARG A 429 11.68 -16.29 23.39
C ARG A 429 12.06 -15.52 22.13
N LEU A 430 11.10 -14.96 21.38
CA LEU A 430 11.39 -14.16 20.17
C LEU A 430 12.12 -12.85 20.49
N ILE A 431 12.03 -12.38 21.72
CA ILE A 431 12.66 -11.13 22.14
C ILE A 431 14.16 -11.33 22.46
N GLU A 432 14.56 -12.53 22.79
CA GLU A 432 15.91 -12.85 23.27
C GLU A 432 16.86 -13.49 22.23
N GLU A 433 16.35 -14.03 21.12
CA GLU A 433 17.21 -14.77 20.15
C GLU A 433 17.30 -14.03 18.81
N ASP A 434 18.52 -13.66 18.43
CA ASP A 434 18.87 -13.03 17.13
C ASP A 434 18.87 -14.03 15.94
N GLU A 435 18.55 -15.31 16.16
CA GLU A 435 18.47 -16.33 15.11
C GLU A 435 17.03 -16.81 14.92
N TRP A 436 16.51 -16.56 13.72
CA TRP A 436 15.12 -16.83 13.31
C TRP A 436 14.98 -18.19 12.65
N ASP A 437 14.13 -19.05 13.21
CA ASP A 437 13.57 -20.20 12.50
C ASP A 437 12.13 -19.89 12.05
N ALA A 438 11.86 -20.10 10.77
CA ALA A 438 10.56 -19.74 10.16
C ALA A 438 9.38 -20.55 10.73
N ASP A 439 9.65 -21.67 11.39
CA ASP A 439 8.65 -22.54 12.00
C ASP A 439 8.20 -22.05 13.40
N ASP A 440 8.97 -21.15 14.05
CA ASP A 440 8.66 -20.63 15.39
C ASP A 440 7.69 -19.43 15.39
N ILE A 441 7.44 -18.83 14.23
CA ILE A 441 6.64 -17.59 14.12
C ILE A 441 5.13 -17.82 14.37
N GLY A 442 4.66 -19.06 14.27
CA GLY A 442 3.24 -19.43 14.43
C GLY A 442 2.60 -19.11 15.79
N SER A 443 3.40 -18.73 16.81
CA SER A 443 2.93 -18.69 18.19
C SER A 443 2.64 -17.29 18.79
N TYR A 444 2.89 -16.15 18.09
CA TYR A 444 3.08 -14.87 18.79
C TYR A 444 2.09 -13.75 18.55
N ALA A 445 1.25 -13.84 17.55
CA ALA A 445 0.20 -12.85 17.34
C ALA A 445 -1.18 -13.52 17.40
N ARG A 446 -2.20 -12.83 17.93
CA ARG A 446 -3.57 -13.26 17.70
C ARG A 446 -3.86 -13.10 16.21
N VAL A 447 -3.79 -14.22 15.48
CA VAL A 447 -4.01 -14.25 14.03
C VAL A 447 -5.49 -14.40 13.77
N ILE A 448 -6.04 -13.42 13.07
CA ILE A 448 -7.39 -13.49 12.52
C ILE A 448 -7.25 -13.94 11.07
N THR A 449 -7.75 -15.13 10.74
CA THR A 449 -7.79 -15.61 9.37
C THR A 449 -9.18 -15.35 8.80
N PRO A 450 -9.32 -14.57 7.72
CA PRO A 450 -10.64 -14.36 7.11
C PRO A 450 -11.24 -15.69 6.63
N PRO A 451 -12.57 -15.83 6.62
CA PRO A 451 -13.23 -17.04 6.18
C PRO A 451 -12.89 -17.36 4.71
N PRO A 452 -12.82 -18.63 4.31
CA PRO A 452 -12.65 -18.99 2.91
C PRO A 452 -13.79 -18.38 2.08
N ARG A 453 -13.45 -17.82 0.92
CA ARG A 453 -14.45 -17.32 -0.03
C ARG A 453 -15.49 -18.39 -0.29
N ALA A 454 -16.77 -18.04 -0.17
CA ALA A 454 -17.84 -18.85 -0.68
C ALA A 454 -17.60 -19.05 -2.19
N GLU A 455 -17.51 -20.30 -2.64
CA GLU A 455 -17.39 -20.61 -4.06
C GLU A 455 -18.56 -19.97 -4.81
N SER A 456 -18.28 -19.21 -5.87
CA SER A 456 -19.32 -18.64 -6.70
C SER A 456 -20.11 -19.77 -7.35
N PRO A 457 -21.44 -19.66 -7.46
CA PRO A 457 -22.29 -20.73 -8.03
C PRO A 457 -21.91 -21.17 -9.45
N GLU A 458 -21.10 -20.42 -10.17
CA GLU A 458 -20.67 -20.72 -11.55
C GLU A 458 -19.55 -21.77 -11.64
N GLN A 459 -18.94 -22.19 -10.53
CA GLN A 459 -17.90 -23.25 -10.56
C GLN A 459 -18.45 -24.66 -10.27
N ALA A 460 -19.67 -24.78 -9.79
CA ALA A 460 -20.28 -26.07 -9.46
C ALA A 460 -20.79 -26.86 -10.69
N ASP A 461 -20.90 -26.24 -11.87
CA ASP A 461 -21.43 -26.90 -13.09
C ASP A 461 -20.35 -27.45 -14.05
N ARG A 462 -19.09 -27.54 -13.61
CA ARG A 462 -17.96 -28.05 -14.41
C ARG A 462 -17.12 -29.13 -13.71
N ALA A 463 -17.75 -29.93 -12.88
CA ALA A 463 -17.15 -31.15 -12.33
C ALA A 463 -17.81 -32.38 -12.93
#